data_e773869cf2e226f5699e8f30db589752
#
_entry.id   e773869cf2e226f5699e8f30db589752
#
_cell.length_a   1.000
_cell.length_b   1.000
_cell.length_c   1.000
_cell.angle_alpha   90.00
_cell.angle_beta   90.00
_cell.angle_gamma   90.00
#
_symmetry.space_group_name_H-M   'P 1'
#
loop_
_entity.id
_entity.type
_entity.pdbx_description
1 polymer ?
#
loop_
_entity_poly.entity_id
_entity_poly.type
_entity_poly.pdbx_seq_one_letter_code
_entity_poly.pdbx_strand_id
1 'polypeptide(L)'
;MSKYVITFPGQGSQSIGMMDDLAHIPIIKKTFTEAFDILSKDFWAMTSSEDDRYRQDINQTVNTQPLMLTAGVATWRYLQENNLASPSFVAGHSLGEFTALVAANSLTFKDALKIVAIRAEYMQDAGVSGAMAAIIGLDDQQVVNICNQEQGDGILEAVNFNSPGQVVIAGTKYILEKSLQSFKDAGAKRAILLPVSVPSHCKLMKPASIKFGEYLNRFDFNRPEFPIIQNYEAMHYNEIDKIKSALVHQIFNPVRWTETIKLLSKEGINLFIEAGPGKVLTGLNRRINKEASHVSVSNEEAIGEILLKIKELKQ
;
A
#
# COMPACT_ATOMS: atom_id res chain seq x y z
N MET A 1 6.65 -17.00 -21.11
CA MET A 1 5.93 -16.91 -19.82
C MET A 1 5.20 -15.59 -19.79
N SER A 2 3.94 -15.56 -19.36
CA SER A 2 3.15 -14.32 -19.26
C SER A 2 3.80 -13.39 -18.27
N LYS A 3 4.21 -12.19 -18.68
CA LYS A 3 4.84 -11.22 -17.82
C LYS A 3 3.81 -10.25 -17.26
N TYR A 4 3.27 -10.56 -16.09
CA TYR A 4 2.35 -9.68 -15.37
C TYR A 4 2.70 -9.61 -13.89
N VAL A 5 2.23 -8.56 -13.24
CA VAL A 5 2.40 -8.30 -11.81
C VAL A 5 1.05 -8.13 -11.13
N ILE A 6 0.95 -8.65 -9.90
CA ILE A 6 -0.15 -8.31 -9.00
C ILE A 6 0.32 -7.19 -8.08
N THR A 7 -0.47 -6.13 -7.99
CA THR A 7 -0.22 -4.99 -7.10
C THR A 7 -1.30 -4.90 -6.04
N PHE A 8 -0.91 -4.60 -4.79
CA PHE A 8 -1.81 -4.54 -3.65
C PHE A 8 -1.87 -3.12 -3.09
N PRO A 9 -3.08 -2.53 -2.99
CA PRO A 9 -3.22 -1.17 -2.47
C PRO A 9 -2.93 -1.11 -0.97
N GLY A 10 -2.56 0.09 -0.52
CA GLY A 10 -2.38 0.42 0.88
C GLY A 10 -3.52 1.27 1.44
N GLN A 11 -3.24 1.93 2.56
CA GLN A 11 -4.14 2.92 3.17
C GLN A 11 -4.42 4.08 2.19
N GLY A 12 -5.69 4.52 2.16
CA GLY A 12 -6.19 5.52 1.23
C GLY A 12 -7.05 4.95 0.09
N SER A 13 -7.13 3.61 -0.04
CA SER A 13 -8.01 2.93 -0.99
C SER A 13 -9.30 2.40 -0.35
N GLN A 14 -9.41 2.48 0.99
CA GLN A 14 -10.61 2.05 1.71
C GLN A 14 -11.79 2.98 1.49
N SER A 15 -12.97 2.42 1.42
CA SER A 15 -14.24 3.13 1.40
C SER A 15 -15.37 2.23 1.92
N ILE A 16 -16.44 2.84 2.41
CA ILE A 16 -17.68 2.11 2.69
C ILE A 16 -18.19 1.52 1.36
N GLY A 17 -18.66 0.28 1.40
CA GLY A 17 -19.11 -0.45 0.20
C GLY A 17 -17.97 -1.03 -0.66
N MET A 18 -16.72 -0.91 -0.26
CA MET A 18 -15.57 -1.31 -1.09
C MET A 18 -15.52 -2.80 -1.47
N MET A 19 -16.29 -3.65 -0.79
CA MET A 19 -16.38 -5.09 -1.04
C MET A 19 -17.76 -5.55 -1.51
N ASP A 20 -18.72 -4.63 -1.74
CA ASP A 20 -20.10 -4.97 -2.01
C ASP A 20 -20.27 -5.79 -3.29
N ASP A 21 -19.58 -5.43 -4.37
CA ASP A 21 -19.63 -6.15 -5.65
C ASP A 21 -19.07 -7.58 -5.57
N LEU A 22 -18.26 -7.89 -4.54
CA LEU A 22 -17.68 -9.20 -4.28
C LEU A 22 -18.31 -9.91 -3.06
N ALA A 23 -19.30 -9.30 -2.43
CA ALA A 23 -19.90 -9.77 -1.17
C ALA A 23 -20.54 -11.16 -1.25
N HIS A 24 -21.02 -11.54 -2.44
CA HIS A 24 -21.68 -12.83 -2.68
C HIS A 24 -20.67 -14.00 -2.85
N ILE A 25 -19.37 -13.70 -2.98
CA ILE A 25 -18.34 -14.69 -3.23
C ILE A 25 -17.88 -15.34 -1.91
N PRO A 26 -18.00 -16.67 -1.74
CA PRO A 26 -17.77 -17.33 -0.46
C PRO A 26 -16.38 -17.10 0.13
N ILE A 27 -15.31 -17.14 -0.69
CA ILE A 27 -13.92 -16.99 -0.21
C ILE A 27 -13.67 -15.58 0.34
N ILE A 28 -14.35 -14.57 -0.18
CA ILE A 28 -14.26 -13.19 0.32
C ILE A 28 -14.77 -13.17 1.77
N LYS A 29 -16.01 -13.58 2.01
CA LYS A 29 -16.59 -13.63 3.37
C LYS A 29 -15.78 -14.51 4.32
N LYS A 30 -15.35 -15.70 3.85
CA LYS A 30 -14.52 -16.61 4.65
C LYS A 30 -13.23 -15.93 5.13
N THR A 31 -12.57 -15.14 4.28
CA THR A 31 -11.34 -14.45 4.65
C THR A 31 -11.59 -13.38 5.70
N PHE A 32 -12.69 -12.63 5.62
CA PHE A 32 -13.08 -11.67 6.64
C PHE A 32 -13.46 -12.33 7.97
N THR A 33 -14.13 -13.50 7.93
CA THR A 33 -14.40 -14.30 9.13
C THR A 33 -13.11 -14.78 9.79
N GLU A 34 -12.16 -15.28 9.01
CA GLU A 34 -10.83 -15.67 9.52
C GLU A 34 -10.11 -14.48 10.19
N ALA A 35 -10.21 -13.29 9.62
CA ALA A 35 -9.64 -12.09 10.23
C ALA A 35 -10.33 -11.72 11.55
N PHE A 36 -11.65 -11.87 11.64
CA PHE A 36 -12.40 -11.70 12.89
C PHE A 36 -11.95 -12.68 13.97
N ASP A 37 -11.78 -13.96 13.63
CA ASP A 37 -11.32 -14.99 14.56
C ASP A 37 -9.90 -14.70 15.11
N ILE A 38 -9.05 -14.02 14.31
CA ILE A 38 -7.68 -13.71 14.70
C ILE A 38 -7.60 -12.45 15.56
N LEU A 39 -8.32 -11.37 15.21
CA LEU A 39 -8.19 -10.05 15.82
C LEU A 39 -9.41 -9.60 16.63
N SER A 40 -10.51 -10.37 16.63
CA SER A 40 -11.79 -10.02 17.28
C SER A 40 -12.33 -8.64 16.84
N LYS A 41 -12.05 -8.25 15.58
CA LYS A 41 -12.54 -7.02 14.97
C LYS A 41 -13.36 -7.34 13.72
N ASP A 42 -14.59 -6.84 13.67
CA ASP A 42 -15.48 -7.05 12.53
C ASP A 42 -15.18 -6.07 11.40
N PHE A 43 -14.16 -6.41 10.60
CA PHE A 43 -13.80 -5.63 9.43
C PHE A 43 -14.87 -5.66 8.34
N TRP A 44 -15.68 -6.75 8.29
CA TRP A 44 -16.79 -6.80 7.33
C TRP A 44 -17.82 -5.73 7.63
N ALA A 45 -18.26 -5.62 8.89
CA ALA A 45 -19.19 -4.57 9.29
C ALA A 45 -18.63 -3.16 9.01
N MET A 46 -17.32 -2.94 9.20
CA MET A 46 -16.68 -1.67 8.88
C MET A 46 -16.74 -1.31 7.39
N THR A 47 -16.77 -2.29 6.48
CA THR A 47 -16.83 -2.03 5.04
C THR A 47 -18.25 -1.84 4.54
N SER A 48 -19.24 -2.51 5.14
CA SER A 48 -20.61 -2.61 4.63
C SER A 48 -21.62 -1.74 5.39
N SER A 49 -21.22 -1.10 6.50
CA SER A 49 -22.11 -0.31 7.34
C SER A 49 -22.20 1.14 6.89
N GLU A 50 -23.41 1.70 6.90
CA GLU A 50 -23.67 3.14 6.78
C GLU A 50 -23.60 3.87 8.13
N ASP A 51 -23.37 3.16 9.24
CA ASP A 51 -23.24 3.74 10.58
C ASP A 51 -22.05 4.73 10.63
N ASP A 52 -22.30 5.93 11.09
CA ASP A 52 -21.30 7.00 11.15
C ASP A 52 -20.09 6.63 12.03
N ARG A 53 -20.25 5.76 13.03
CA ARG A 53 -19.13 5.24 13.83
C ARG A 53 -18.14 4.47 12.96
N TYR A 54 -18.61 3.59 12.09
CA TYR A 54 -17.77 2.84 11.17
C TYR A 54 -17.13 3.69 10.09
N ARG A 55 -17.78 4.78 9.65
CA ARG A 55 -17.18 5.76 8.73
C ARG A 55 -15.94 6.43 9.30
N GLN A 56 -15.93 6.70 10.62
CA GLN A 56 -14.75 7.23 11.29
C GLN A 56 -13.71 6.14 11.53
N ASP A 57 -14.15 4.97 11.97
CA ASP A 57 -13.31 3.84 12.33
C ASP A 57 -12.52 3.29 11.14
N ILE A 58 -13.10 3.25 9.95
CA ILE A 58 -12.42 2.76 8.74
C ILE A 58 -11.17 3.57 8.38
N ASN A 59 -11.10 4.84 8.81
CA ASN A 59 -9.98 5.74 8.54
C ASN A 59 -8.94 5.80 9.66
N GLN A 60 -9.19 5.15 10.80
CA GLN A 60 -8.19 5.01 11.85
C GLN A 60 -7.15 3.98 11.44
N THR A 61 -5.86 4.36 11.49
CA THR A 61 -4.75 3.51 11.00
C THR A 61 -4.76 2.11 11.62
N VAL A 62 -5.14 1.98 12.90
CA VAL A 62 -5.24 0.69 13.63
C VAL A 62 -6.36 -0.22 13.12
N ASN A 63 -7.30 0.31 12.36
CA ASN A 63 -8.36 -0.44 11.70
C ASN A 63 -8.07 -0.55 10.20
N THR A 64 -7.68 0.55 9.56
CA THR A 64 -7.44 0.60 8.10
C THR A 64 -6.39 -0.42 7.66
N GLN A 65 -5.26 -0.53 8.40
CA GLN A 65 -4.18 -1.41 7.97
C GLN A 65 -4.60 -2.90 7.96
N PRO A 66 -5.11 -3.50 9.06
CA PRO A 66 -5.53 -4.90 9.01
C PRO A 66 -6.75 -5.12 8.11
N LEU A 67 -7.65 -4.15 7.99
CA LEU A 67 -8.78 -4.19 7.05
C LEU A 67 -8.31 -4.30 5.60
N MET A 68 -7.37 -3.44 5.19
CA MET A 68 -6.85 -3.44 3.82
C MET A 68 -6.04 -4.71 3.50
N LEU A 69 -5.28 -5.23 4.47
CA LEU A 69 -4.65 -6.55 4.33
C LEU A 69 -5.69 -7.64 4.10
N THR A 70 -6.75 -7.66 4.91
CA THR A 70 -7.84 -8.65 4.80
C THR A 70 -8.49 -8.59 3.42
N ALA A 71 -8.87 -7.40 2.96
CA ALA A 71 -9.50 -7.20 1.66
C ALA A 71 -8.58 -7.59 0.50
N GLY A 72 -7.30 -7.23 0.57
CA GLY A 72 -6.30 -7.61 -0.44
C GLY A 72 -6.07 -9.13 -0.50
N VAL A 73 -5.95 -9.80 0.65
CA VAL A 73 -5.81 -11.27 0.72
C VAL A 73 -7.08 -11.96 0.24
N ALA A 74 -8.27 -11.44 0.59
CA ALA A 74 -9.54 -11.98 0.11
C ALA A 74 -9.61 -11.93 -1.43
N THR A 75 -9.26 -10.79 -2.02
CA THR A 75 -9.22 -10.61 -3.48
C THR A 75 -8.17 -11.51 -4.13
N TRP A 76 -6.98 -11.66 -3.51
CA TRP A 76 -5.95 -12.58 -3.98
C TRP A 76 -6.43 -14.03 -3.99
N ARG A 77 -7.04 -14.51 -2.90
CA ARG A 77 -7.61 -15.86 -2.81
C ARG A 77 -8.67 -16.09 -3.87
N TYR A 78 -9.51 -15.08 -4.14
CA TYR A 78 -10.50 -15.15 -5.21
C TYR A 78 -9.86 -15.31 -6.59
N LEU A 79 -8.80 -14.57 -6.88
CA LEU A 79 -8.01 -14.74 -8.11
C LEU A 79 -7.44 -16.17 -8.22
N GLN A 80 -6.95 -16.74 -7.11
CA GLN A 80 -6.41 -18.11 -7.09
C GLN A 80 -7.48 -19.17 -7.35
N GLU A 81 -8.68 -19.02 -6.79
CA GLU A 81 -9.82 -19.94 -7.07
C GLU A 81 -10.23 -19.92 -8.54
N ASN A 82 -9.98 -18.82 -9.23
CA ASN A 82 -10.22 -18.69 -10.67
C ASN A 82 -9.03 -19.14 -11.54
N ASN A 83 -8.13 -19.95 -10.99
CA ASN A 83 -6.97 -20.53 -11.68
C ASN A 83 -6.05 -19.50 -12.34
N LEU A 84 -5.84 -18.37 -11.67
CA LEU A 84 -4.87 -17.39 -12.12
C LEU A 84 -3.48 -18.06 -12.19
N ALA A 85 -2.81 -17.93 -13.32
CA ALA A 85 -1.44 -18.38 -13.46
C ALA A 85 -0.52 -17.61 -12.49
N SER A 86 0.64 -18.18 -12.16
CA SER A 86 1.61 -17.52 -11.28
C SER A 86 2.08 -16.18 -11.86
N PRO A 87 2.07 -15.08 -11.08
CA PRO A 87 2.60 -13.78 -11.52
C PRO A 87 4.13 -13.81 -11.60
N SER A 88 4.71 -12.96 -12.43
CA SER A 88 6.17 -12.79 -12.49
C SER A 88 6.71 -12.04 -11.28
N PHE A 89 5.93 -11.12 -10.73
CA PHE A 89 6.23 -10.31 -9.56
C PHE A 89 4.95 -10.02 -8.78
N VAL A 90 5.13 -9.70 -7.50
CA VAL A 90 4.12 -9.06 -6.68
C VAL A 90 4.69 -7.78 -6.08
N ALA A 91 3.85 -6.77 -5.88
CA ALA A 91 4.24 -5.54 -5.24
C ALA A 91 3.05 -4.97 -4.45
N GLY A 92 3.33 -4.23 -3.39
CA GLY A 92 2.29 -3.58 -2.61
C GLY A 92 2.72 -2.18 -2.18
N HIS A 93 1.78 -1.25 -2.11
CA HIS A 93 2.06 0.11 -1.67
C HIS A 93 1.96 0.20 -0.14
N SER A 94 3.05 0.54 0.53
CA SER A 94 3.12 0.63 2.00
C SER A 94 2.58 -0.64 2.68
N LEU A 95 1.41 -0.58 3.29
CA LEU A 95 0.71 -1.74 3.86
C LEU A 95 0.54 -2.89 2.85
N GLY A 96 0.26 -2.59 1.60
CA GLY A 96 0.07 -3.59 0.55
C GLY A 96 1.28 -4.52 0.36
N GLU A 97 2.47 -4.13 0.82
CA GLU A 97 3.66 -4.99 0.82
C GLU A 97 3.47 -6.24 1.70
N PHE A 98 2.72 -6.12 2.81
CA PHE A 98 2.36 -7.28 3.64
C PHE A 98 1.35 -8.19 2.94
N THR A 99 0.44 -7.64 2.16
CA THR A 99 -0.45 -8.45 1.31
C THR A 99 0.35 -9.20 0.24
N ALA A 100 1.37 -8.55 -0.35
CA ALA A 100 2.28 -9.19 -1.30
C ALA A 100 3.08 -10.34 -0.65
N LEU A 101 3.50 -10.19 0.61
CA LEU A 101 4.16 -11.27 1.38
C LEU A 101 3.25 -12.48 1.59
N VAL A 102 1.96 -12.26 1.89
CA VAL A 102 0.98 -13.35 1.99
C VAL A 102 0.74 -13.99 0.63
N ALA A 103 0.58 -13.19 -0.42
CA ALA A 103 0.37 -13.69 -1.78
C ALA A 103 1.55 -14.52 -2.29
N ALA A 104 2.77 -14.20 -1.88
CA ALA A 104 3.99 -14.94 -2.22
C ALA A 104 4.32 -16.07 -1.23
N ASN A 105 3.40 -16.47 -0.34
CA ASN A 105 3.58 -17.49 0.68
C ASN A 105 4.80 -17.25 1.62
N SER A 106 5.28 -16.02 1.70
CA SER A 106 6.35 -15.63 2.61
C SER A 106 5.85 -15.50 4.05
N LEU A 107 4.61 -15.05 4.25
CA LEU A 107 3.91 -15.00 5.53
C LEU A 107 2.58 -15.75 5.46
N THR A 108 2.16 -16.37 6.58
CA THR A 108 0.78 -16.79 6.72
C THR A 108 -0.15 -15.57 6.86
N PHE A 109 -1.39 -15.69 6.44
CA PHE A 109 -2.37 -14.61 6.64
C PHE A 109 -2.55 -14.24 8.11
N LYS A 110 -2.56 -15.27 8.98
CA LYS A 110 -2.65 -15.09 10.44
C LYS A 110 -1.51 -14.25 11.00
N ASP A 111 -0.28 -14.55 10.60
CA ASP A 111 0.90 -13.84 11.11
C ASP A 111 0.96 -12.42 10.52
N ALA A 112 0.67 -12.27 9.23
CA ALA A 112 0.59 -10.95 8.58
C ALA A 112 -0.45 -10.04 9.26
N LEU A 113 -1.63 -10.56 9.63
CA LEU A 113 -2.64 -9.79 10.38
C LEU A 113 -2.12 -9.30 11.73
N LYS A 114 -1.47 -10.19 12.50
CA LYS A 114 -0.88 -9.80 13.81
C LYS A 114 0.22 -8.76 13.65
N ILE A 115 1.10 -8.96 12.66
CA ILE A 115 2.20 -8.03 12.36
C ILE A 115 1.65 -6.66 11.98
N VAL A 116 0.65 -6.62 11.09
CA VAL A 116 0.07 -5.37 10.59
C VAL A 116 -0.74 -4.64 11.65
N ALA A 117 -1.45 -5.35 12.54
CA ALA A 117 -2.15 -4.75 13.66
C ALA A 117 -1.17 -4.01 14.60
N ILE A 118 -0.07 -4.68 14.98
CA ILE A 118 0.98 -4.07 15.83
C ILE A 118 1.73 -2.95 15.08
N ARG A 119 1.98 -3.11 13.77
CA ARG A 119 2.54 -2.03 12.94
C ARG A 119 1.69 -0.77 13.04
N ALA A 120 0.38 -0.92 12.89
CA ALA A 120 -0.55 0.19 12.95
C ALA A 120 -0.57 0.86 14.33
N GLU A 121 -0.55 0.07 15.42
CA GLU A 121 -0.49 0.57 16.80
C GLU A 121 0.81 1.35 17.05
N TYR A 122 1.98 0.78 16.72
CA TYR A 122 3.26 1.47 16.91
C TYR A 122 3.39 2.75 16.08
N MET A 123 2.82 2.78 14.88
CA MET A 123 2.80 3.98 14.06
C MET A 123 1.85 5.04 14.64
N GLN A 124 0.69 4.64 15.16
CA GLN A 124 -0.27 5.56 15.78
C GLN A 124 0.27 6.11 17.10
N ASP A 125 0.91 5.26 17.91
CA ASP A 125 1.42 5.59 19.24
C ASP A 125 2.88 6.11 19.22
N ALA A 126 3.36 6.54 18.07
CA ALA A 126 4.72 7.07 17.95
C ALA A 126 4.99 8.33 18.77
N GLY A 127 3.96 8.91 19.40
CA GLY A 127 4.08 10.06 20.30
C GLY A 127 4.51 11.36 19.62
N VAL A 128 4.32 11.45 18.30
CA VAL A 128 4.76 12.60 17.49
C VAL A 128 3.56 13.36 16.91
N SER A 129 3.60 14.68 17.00
CA SER A 129 2.63 15.54 16.31
C SER A 129 3.06 15.73 14.86
N GLY A 130 2.48 14.93 13.98
CA GLY A 130 2.79 14.95 12.57
C GLY A 130 1.56 15.10 11.68
N ALA A 131 1.81 15.34 10.39
CA ALA A 131 0.79 15.41 9.34
C ALA A 131 1.35 14.90 8.01
N MET A 132 0.45 14.68 7.06
CA MET A 132 0.78 14.37 5.68
C MET A 132 -0.01 15.26 4.72
N ALA A 133 0.57 15.55 3.56
CA ALA A 133 -0.14 16.29 2.51
C ALA A 133 0.19 15.73 1.11
N ALA A 134 -0.77 15.79 0.22
CA ALA A 134 -0.58 15.45 -1.18
C ALA A 134 -0.20 16.71 -1.98
N ILE A 135 0.92 16.63 -2.70
CA ILE A 135 1.42 17.66 -3.62
C ILE A 135 1.21 17.15 -5.04
N ILE A 136 0.47 17.93 -5.83
CA ILE A 136 0.12 17.56 -7.21
C ILE A 136 0.56 18.65 -8.16
N GLY A 137 1.28 18.29 -9.23
CA GLY A 137 1.66 19.18 -10.33
C GLY A 137 3.11 19.63 -10.31
N LEU A 138 3.89 19.30 -9.29
CA LEU A 138 5.34 19.50 -9.25
C LEU A 138 6.08 18.19 -9.53
N ASP A 139 7.29 18.27 -10.05
CA ASP A 139 8.15 17.09 -10.15
C ASP A 139 8.75 16.69 -8.78
N ASP A 140 9.25 15.46 -8.72
CA ASP A 140 9.75 14.87 -7.48
C ASP A 140 10.89 15.70 -6.86
N GLN A 141 11.82 16.22 -7.69
CA GLN A 141 12.97 16.99 -7.22
C GLN A 141 12.55 18.38 -6.70
N GLN A 142 11.58 19.02 -7.33
CA GLN A 142 11.02 20.28 -6.85
C GLN A 142 10.39 20.09 -5.47
N VAL A 143 9.61 19.00 -5.27
CA VAL A 143 9.01 18.70 -3.96
C VAL A 143 10.09 18.45 -2.90
N VAL A 144 11.12 17.67 -3.20
CA VAL A 144 12.24 17.41 -2.27
C VAL A 144 12.97 18.70 -1.92
N ASN A 145 13.25 19.56 -2.89
CA ASN A 145 13.94 20.82 -2.66
C ASN A 145 13.15 21.76 -1.74
N ILE A 146 11.84 21.87 -1.95
CA ILE A 146 10.97 22.69 -1.09
C ILE A 146 10.91 22.09 0.32
N CYS A 147 10.78 20.76 0.48
CA CYS A 147 10.86 20.13 1.78
C CYS A 147 12.15 20.50 2.53
N ASN A 148 13.30 20.42 1.86
CA ASN A 148 14.60 20.74 2.44
C ASN A 148 14.73 22.23 2.86
N GLN A 149 14.12 23.14 2.09
CA GLN A 149 14.12 24.57 2.39
C GLN A 149 13.20 24.93 3.56
N GLU A 150 12.04 24.27 3.66
CA GLU A 150 10.99 24.62 4.63
C GLU A 150 11.11 23.86 5.96
N GLN A 151 11.88 22.76 6.05
CA GLN A 151 11.91 21.93 7.25
C GLN A 151 12.43 22.63 8.51
N GLY A 152 13.30 23.66 8.38
CA GLY A 152 13.90 24.35 9.53
C GLY A 152 14.56 23.37 10.51
N ASP A 153 14.25 23.54 11.80
CA ASP A 153 14.72 22.66 12.88
C ASP A 153 13.86 21.39 13.07
N GLY A 154 12.88 21.17 12.21
CA GLY A 154 11.99 20.02 12.30
C GLY A 154 12.19 19.02 11.18
N ILE A 155 11.13 18.29 10.87
CA ILE A 155 11.14 17.28 9.80
C ILE A 155 10.04 17.62 8.79
N LEU A 156 10.42 17.67 7.51
CA LEU A 156 9.52 17.74 6.37
C LEU A 156 10.15 16.97 5.23
N GLU A 157 9.54 15.87 4.81
CA GLU A 157 10.12 14.94 3.84
C GLU A 157 9.11 14.54 2.77
N ALA A 158 9.58 14.33 1.54
CA ALA A 158 8.83 13.66 0.48
C ALA A 158 8.83 12.16 0.77
N VAL A 159 7.64 11.59 0.96
CA VAL A 159 7.50 10.23 1.54
C VAL A 159 6.81 9.21 0.65
N ASN A 160 5.94 9.62 -0.29
CA ASN A 160 5.39 8.69 -1.28
C ASN A 160 5.56 9.29 -2.68
N PHE A 161 6.45 8.70 -3.46
CA PHE A 161 6.64 9.03 -4.88
C PHE A 161 5.65 8.22 -5.70
N ASN A 162 4.40 8.67 -5.74
CA ASN A 162 3.27 7.88 -6.22
C ASN A 162 3.17 7.78 -7.74
N SER A 163 3.42 8.88 -8.45
CA SER A 163 3.50 8.94 -9.91
C SER A 163 4.13 10.27 -10.32
N PRO A 164 4.59 10.45 -11.56
CA PRO A 164 5.04 11.74 -12.03
C PRO A 164 4.03 12.84 -11.71
N GLY A 165 4.46 13.87 -10.99
CA GLY A 165 3.63 14.98 -10.56
C GLY A 165 2.67 14.67 -9.40
N GLN A 166 2.85 13.58 -8.68
CA GLN A 166 2.07 13.26 -7.47
C GLN A 166 2.96 12.69 -6.38
N VAL A 167 3.31 13.52 -5.41
CA VAL A 167 4.13 13.18 -4.25
C VAL A 167 3.35 13.47 -2.97
N VAL A 168 3.50 12.60 -1.97
CA VAL A 168 3.02 12.89 -0.61
C VAL A 168 4.21 13.32 0.22
N ILE A 169 4.01 14.35 1.02
CA ILE A 169 4.96 14.84 2.02
C ILE A 169 4.46 14.51 3.42
N ALA A 170 5.38 14.29 4.36
CA ALA A 170 5.09 14.09 5.77
C ALA A 170 6.11 14.81 6.64
N GLY A 171 5.71 15.13 7.85
CA GLY A 171 6.62 15.79 8.79
C GLY A 171 5.92 16.35 10.02
N THR A 172 6.63 17.22 10.72
CA THR A 172 6.11 17.97 11.88
C THR A 172 4.89 18.79 11.45
N LYS A 173 3.77 18.62 12.13
CA LYS A 173 2.48 19.18 11.71
C LYS A 173 2.55 20.68 11.39
N TYR A 174 3.07 21.50 12.32
CA TYR A 174 3.16 22.95 12.14
C TYR A 174 4.00 23.33 10.90
N ILE A 175 5.15 22.67 10.71
CA ILE A 175 6.04 22.95 9.57
C ILE A 175 5.36 22.57 8.26
N LEU A 176 4.75 21.40 8.20
CA LEU A 176 4.04 20.93 7.02
C LEU A 176 2.88 21.87 6.65
N GLU A 177 2.05 22.26 7.62
CA GLU A 177 0.92 23.18 7.37
C GLU A 177 1.39 24.54 6.84
N LYS A 178 2.48 25.09 7.41
CA LYS A 178 3.09 26.33 6.96
C LYS A 178 3.68 26.23 5.56
N SER A 179 4.32 25.10 5.22
CA SER A 179 4.97 24.88 3.93
C SER A 179 4.01 24.75 2.75
N LEU A 180 2.73 24.47 2.97
CA LEU A 180 1.76 24.27 1.88
C LEU A 180 1.66 25.47 0.92
N GLN A 181 1.90 26.67 1.42
CA GLN A 181 1.88 27.88 0.56
C GLN A 181 3.10 27.89 -0.37
N SER A 182 4.30 27.53 0.10
CA SER A 182 5.51 27.48 -0.72
C SER A 182 5.37 26.49 -1.89
N PHE A 183 4.68 25.36 -1.70
CA PHE A 183 4.36 24.45 -2.81
C PHE A 183 3.42 25.08 -3.84
N LYS A 184 2.41 25.83 -3.40
CA LYS A 184 1.48 26.54 -4.30
C LYS A 184 2.20 27.63 -5.08
N ASP A 185 3.06 28.40 -4.43
CA ASP A 185 3.85 29.48 -5.04
C ASP A 185 4.85 28.94 -6.06
N ALA A 186 5.33 27.70 -5.86
CA ALA A 186 6.18 26.97 -6.80
C ALA A 186 5.38 26.36 -7.98
N GLY A 187 4.06 26.52 -8.03
CA GLY A 187 3.21 26.08 -9.14
C GLY A 187 2.51 24.74 -8.92
N ALA A 188 2.44 24.22 -7.69
CA ALA A 188 1.65 23.04 -7.41
C ALA A 188 0.16 23.30 -7.73
N LYS A 189 -0.45 22.43 -8.53
CA LYS A 189 -1.88 22.47 -8.83
C LYS A 189 -2.73 22.25 -7.58
N ARG A 190 -2.24 21.42 -6.66
CA ARG A 190 -2.86 21.13 -5.36
C ARG A 190 -1.78 20.85 -4.31
N ALA A 191 -1.99 21.39 -3.10
CA ALA A 191 -1.27 21.07 -1.89
C ALA A 191 -2.33 20.89 -0.79
N ILE A 192 -2.68 19.62 -0.46
CA ILE A 192 -3.86 19.28 0.33
C ILE A 192 -3.46 18.42 1.51
N LEU A 193 -3.81 18.83 2.73
CA LEU A 193 -3.68 18.01 3.92
C LEU A 193 -4.49 16.72 3.76
N LEU A 194 -3.89 15.62 4.14
CA LEU A 194 -4.56 14.32 4.19
C LEU A 194 -5.24 14.13 5.56
N PRO A 195 -6.40 13.48 5.62
CA PRO A 195 -7.12 13.21 6.85
C PRO A 195 -6.48 12.06 7.65
N VAL A 196 -5.17 12.16 7.90
CA VAL A 196 -4.38 11.18 8.65
C VAL A 196 -3.51 11.91 9.67
N SER A 197 -3.39 11.34 10.87
CA SER A 197 -2.63 11.92 11.97
C SER A 197 -1.21 11.35 12.10
N VAL A 198 -0.92 10.27 11.38
CA VAL A 198 0.37 9.58 11.44
C VAL A 198 1.26 10.03 10.29
N PRO A 199 2.41 10.66 10.53
CA PRO A 199 3.36 11.09 9.50
C PRO A 199 4.17 9.89 9.00
N SER A 200 3.52 8.98 8.28
CA SER A 200 4.11 7.74 7.80
C SER A 200 5.29 7.99 6.86
N HIS A 201 6.24 7.08 6.88
CA HIS A 201 7.37 7.03 5.93
C HIS A 201 8.38 8.18 6.03
N CYS A 202 8.41 8.93 7.14
CA CYS A 202 9.42 9.93 7.44
C CYS A 202 10.18 9.62 8.74
N LYS A 203 11.25 10.35 9.00
CA LYS A 203 12.13 10.15 10.17
C LYS A 203 11.41 10.21 11.52
N LEU A 204 10.26 10.88 11.62
CA LEU A 204 9.44 10.88 12.83
C LEU A 204 8.98 9.47 13.24
N MET A 205 8.88 8.54 12.28
CA MET A 205 8.47 7.15 12.52
C MET A 205 9.62 6.23 12.97
N LYS A 206 10.87 6.72 13.08
CA LYS A 206 12.00 5.88 13.46
C LYS A 206 11.84 5.18 14.82
N PRO A 207 11.29 5.81 15.87
CA PRO A 207 11.03 5.10 17.14
C PRO A 207 10.03 3.94 16.99
N ALA A 208 8.98 4.13 16.17
CA ALA A 208 8.01 3.08 15.88
C ALA A 208 8.65 1.91 15.10
N SER A 209 9.57 2.21 14.18
CA SER A 209 10.26 1.18 13.38
C SER A 209 11.17 0.27 14.22
N ILE A 210 11.80 0.80 15.27
CA ILE A 210 12.63 0.00 16.19
C ILE A 210 11.77 -1.03 16.92
N LYS A 211 10.66 -0.58 17.55
CA LYS A 211 9.72 -1.47 18.23
C LYS A 211 9.12 -2.51 17.26
N PHE A 212 8.81 -2.07 16.05
CA PHE A 212 8.28 -2.95 15.03
C PHE A 212 9.30 -4.01 14.61
N GLY A 213 10.57 -3.67 14.45
CA GLY A 213 11.64 -4.62 14.13
C GLY A 213 11.80 -5.70 15.19
N GLU A 214 11.76 -5.33 16.47
CA GLU A 214 11.79 -6.29 17.59
C GLU A 214 10.59 -7.24 17.56
N TYR A 215 9.40 -6.71 17.24
CA TYR A 215 8.20 -7.54 17.12
C TYR A 215 8.24 -8.46 15.90
N LEU A 216 8.69 -7.95 14.75
CA LEU A 216 8.79 -8.69 13.50
C LEU A 216 9.72 -9.91 13.60
N ASN A 217 10.74 -9.84 14.44
CA ASN A 217 11.68 -10.94 14.66
C ASN A 217 11.07 -12.16 15.37
N ARG A 218 9.86 -12.03 15.91
CA ARG A 218 9.12 -13.15 16.54
C ARG A 218 8.42 -14.05 15.54
N PHE A 219 8.42 -13.68 14.27
CA PHE A 219 7.71 -14.39 13.20
C PHE A 219 8.68 -15.03 12.23
N ASP A 220 8.32 -16.24 11.80
CA ASP A 220 9.04 -16.93 10.76
C ASP A 220 8.53 -16.50 9.38
N PHE A 221 9.47 -16.28 8.48
CA PHE A 221 9.20 -15.96 7.07
C PHE A 221 9.70 -17.09 6.21
N ASN A 222 8.94 -17.45 5.20
CA ASN A 222 9.38 -18.33 4.16
C ASN A 222 10.04 -17.54 3.02
N ARG A 223 10.90 -18.19 2.24
CA ARG A 223 11.35 -17.62 0.98
C ARG A 223 10.14 -17.37 0.07
N PRO A 224 9.97 -16.17 -0.48
CA PRO A 224 8.85 -15.87 -1.34
C PRO A 224 8.82 -16.76 -2.59
N GLU A 225 7.65 -17.26 -2.97
CA GLU A 225 7.44 -18.01 -4.22
C GLU A 225 7.52 -17.10 -5.46
N PHE A 226 7.17 -15.82 -5.29
CA PHE A 226 7.28 -14.80 -6.33
C PHE A 226 8.18 -13.67 -5.82
N PRO A 227 9.01 -13.04 -6.68
CA PRO A 227 9.76 -11.85 -6.28
C PRO A 227 8.82 -10.74 -5.81
N ILE A 228 9.09 -10.19 -4.61
CA ILE A 228 8.33 -9.09 -4.01
C ILE A 228 9.17 -7.82 -4.16
N ILE A 229 8.64 -6.78 -4.82
CA ILE A 229 9.34 -5.50 -4.90
C ILE A 229 9.12 -4.73 -3.60
N GLN A 230 10.20 -4.49 -2.86
CA GLN A 230 10.20 -3.76 -1.60
C GLN A 230 10.08 -2.25 -1.85
N ASN A 231 9.28 -1.53 -1.03
CA ASN A 231 9.01 -0.11 -1.24
C ASN A 231 10.22 0.80 -1.00
N TYR A 232 11.04 0.45 -0.03
CA TYR A 232 12.15 1.26 0.45
C TYR A 232 13.23 1.49 -0.64
N GLU A 233 13.60 0.45 -1.37
CA GLU A 233 14.69 0.50 -2.37
C GLU A 233 14.21 0.22 -3.79
N ALA A 234 12.90 -0.05 -3.98
CA ALA A 234 12.32 -0.48 -5.25
C ALA A 234 13.09 -1.69 -5.86
N MET A 235 13.43 -2.67 -5.01
CA MET A 235 14.19 -3.88 -5.35
C MET A 235 13.49 -5.10 -4.76
N HIS A 236 13.89 -6.30 -5.20
CA HIS A 236 13.45 -7.55 -4.58
C HIS A 236 14.63 -8.27 -3.91
N TYR A 237 14.33 -9.03 -2.87
CA TYR A 237 15.28 -9.85 -2.13
C TYR A 237 14.81 -11.28 -2.03
N ASN A 238 15.77 -12.21 -2.03
CA ASN A 238 15.51 -13.62 -1.73
C ASN A 238 15.84 -13.97 -0.28
N GLU A 239 16.66 -13.15 0.37
CA GLU A 239 17.12 -13.35 1.74
C GLU A 239 16.11 -12.75 2.73
N ILE A 240 15.63 -13.60 3.64
CA ILE A 240 14.60 -13.24 4.61
C ILE A 240 15.02 -12.04 5.47
N ASP A 241 16.28 -12.00 5.91
CA ASP A 241 16.79 -10.91 6.74
C ASP A 241 16.76 -9.56 6.02
N LYS A 242 17.02 -9.56 4.71
CA LYS A 242 16.90 -8.34 3.89
C LYS A 242 15.44 -7.93 3.72
N ILE A 243 14.52 -8.89 3.53
CA ILE A 243 13.09 -8.61 3.47
C ILE A 243 12.62 -7.99 4.79
N LYS A 244 12.94 -8.60 5.94
CA LYS A 244 12.59 -8.06 7.25
C LYS A 244 13.20 -6.66 7.47
N SER A 245 14.45 -6.47 7.12
CA SER A 245 15.12 -5.16 7.19
C SER A 245 14.41 -4.11 6.33
N ALA A 246 14.04 -4.45 5.10
CA ALA A 246 13.33 -3.54 4.21
C ALA A 246 11.96 -3.13 4.77
N LEU A 247 11.21 -4.07 5.37
CA LEU A 247 9.94 -3.78 6.04
C LEU A 247 10.08 -2.81 7.23
N VAL A 248 11.16 -2.95 8.01
CA VAL A 248 11.46 -2.03 9.11
C VAL A 248 11.83 -0.65 8.57
N HIS A 249 12.67 -0.59 7.54
CA HIS A 249 13.07 0.67 6.90
C HIS A 249 11.90 1.37 6.20
N GLN A 250 10.96 0.62 5.65
CA GLN A 250 9.76 1.15 5.01
C GLN A 250 8.95 2.09 5.93
N ILE A 251 8.94 1.85 7.25
CA ILE A 251 8.14 2.63 8.21
C ILE A 251 8.58 4.10 8.26
N PHE A 252 9.88 4.37 8.10
CA PHE A 252 10.46 5.70 8.26
C PHE A 252 11.25 6.19 7.02
N ASN A 253 11.08 5.54 5.89
CA ASN A 253 11.67 5.90 4.60
C ASN A 253 10.61 5.91 3.49
N PRO A 254 10.87 6.60 2.39
CA PRO A 254 9.91 6.79 1.32
C PRO A 254 9.44 5.50 0.65
N VAL A 255 8.18 5.50 0.23
CA VAL A 255 7.61 4.53 -0.71
C VAL A 255 7.97 4.98 -2.13
N ARG A 256 8.82 4.24 -2.81
CA ARG A 256 9.35 4.53 -4.15
C ARG A 256 8.48 3.90 -5.24
N TRP A 257 7.18 4.21 -5.24
CA TRP A 257 6.22 3.53 -6.12
C TRP A 257 6.48 3.78 -7.60
N THR A 258 6.80 5.01 -7.97
CA THR A 258 7.18 5.36 -9.35
C THR A 258 8.35 4.51 -9.85
N GLU A 259 9.36 4.31 -9.00
CA GLU A 259 10.54 3.50 -9.35
C GLU A 259 10.18 2.01 -9.42
N THR A 260 9.35 1.53 -8.50
CA THR A 260 8.81 0.14 -8.53
C THR A 260 8.15 -0.16 -9.88
N ILE A 261 7.25 0.70 -10.34
CA ILE A 261 6.55 0.48 -11.62
C ILE A 261 7.51 0.61 -12.82
N LYS A 262 8.45 1.55 -12.76
CA LYS A 262 9.49 1.69 -13.80
C LYS A 262 10.40 0.45 -13.86
N LEU A 263 10.80 -0.11 -12.71
CA LEU A 263 11.57 -1.35 -12.65
C LEU A 263 10.79 -2.50 -13.31
N LEU A 264 9.53 -2.72 -12.88
CA LEU A 264 8.67 -3.75 -13.43
C LEU A 264 8.48 -3.61 -14.95
N SER A 265 8.33 -2.37 -15.43
CA SER A 265 8.25 -2.11 -16.88
C SER A 265 9.55 -2.48 -17.62
N LYS A 266 10.72 -2.23 -17.03
CA LYS A 266 12.02 -2.64 -17.58
C LYS A 266 12.20 -4.15 -17.61
N GLU A 267 11.61 -4.86 -16.65
CA GLU A 267 11.55 -6.33 -16.59
C GLU A 267 10.59 -6.92 -17.65
N GLY A 268 9.94 -6.06 -18.43
CA GLY A 268 9.01 -6.43 -19.49
C GLY A 268 7.60 -6.76 -19.02
N ILE A 269 7.22 -6.27 -17.84
CA ILE A 269 5.83 -6.34 -17.37
C ILE A 269 4.98 -5.36 -18.16
N ASN A 270 3.93 -5.87 -18.80
CA ASN A 270 2.99 -5.12 -19.62
C ASN A 270 1.52 -5.28 -19.19
N LEU A 271 1.26 -6.05 -18.13
CA LEU A 271 -0.04 -6.15 -17.47
C LEU A 271 0.12 -5.98 -15.96
N PHE A 272 -0.53 -4.97 -15.42
CA PHE A 272 -0.59 -4.65 -13.99
C PHE A 272 -2.00 -4.90 -13.48
N ILE A 273 -2.13 -5.79 -12.50
CA ILE A 273 -3.42 -6.18 -11.91
C ILE A 273 -3.43 -5.67 -10.47
N GLU A 274 -4.36 -4.80 -10.12
CA GLU A 274 -4.58 -4.35 -8.76
C GLU A 274 -5.56 -5.30 -8.07
N ALA A 275 -5.07 -6.03 -7.04
CA ALA A 275 -5.87 -6.95 -6.24
C ALA A 275 -6.15 -6.32 -4.86
N GLY A 276 -7.39 -5.90 -4.66
CA GLY A 276 -7.85 -5.24 -3.45
C GLY A 276 -8.87 -4.15 -3.76
N PRO A 277 -9.37 -3.46 -2.73
CA PRO A 277 -10.41 -2.46 -2.90
C PRO A 277 -9.95 -1.23 -3.68
N GLY A 278 -10.86 -0.70 -4.50
CA GLY A 278 -10.63 0.50 -5.28
C GLY A 278 -9.80 0.27 -6.55
N LYS A 279 -9.26 1.37 -7.08
CA LYS A 279 -8.44 1.42 -8.30
C LYS A 279 -7.38 2.52 -8.26
N VAL A 280 -6.87 2.77 -7.05
CA VAL A 280 -5.89 3.83 -6.83
C VAL A 280 -4.58 3.51 -7.52
N LEU A 281 -4.04 2.29 -7.33
CA LEU A 281 -2.79 1.89 -7.96
C LEU A 281 -2.94 1.78 -9.48
N THR A 282 -4.07 1.30 -9.97
CA THR A 282 -4.39 1.27 -11.41
C THR A 282 -4.27 2.67 -12.01
N GLY A 283 -4.78 3.69 -11.33
CA GLY A 283 -4.66 5.09 -11.74
C GLY A 283 -3.23 5.63 -11.70
N LEU A 284 -2.46 5.29 -10.68
CA LEU A 284 -1.06 5.67 -10.53
C LEU A 284 -0.17 4.97 -11.57
N ASN A 285 -0.33 3.67 -11.72
CA ASN A 285 0.45 2.83 -12.65
C ASN A 285 0.26 3.29 -14.09
N ARG A 286 -0.98 3.64 -14.50
CA ARG A 286 -1.27 4.17 -15.83
C ARG A 286 -0.57 5.50 -16.12
N ARG A 287 -0.36 6.34 -15.09
CA ARG A 287 0.40 7.60 -15.27
C ARG A 287 1.90 7.35 -15.41
N ILE A 288 2.43 6.28 -14.80
CA ILE A 288 3.84 5.93 -14.85
C ILE A 288 4.18 5.19 -16.14
N ASN A 289 3.35 4.22 -16.52
CA ASN A 289 3.49 3.45 -17.76
C ASN A 289 2.16 3.44 -18.53
N LYS A 290 2.06 4.28 -19.56
CA LYS A 290 0.83 4.44 -20.36
C LYS A 290 0.63 3.33 -21.38
N GLU A 291 1.69 2.60 -21.73
CA GLU A 291 1.68 1.58 -22.77
C GLU A 291 1.21 0.22 -22.24
N ALA A 292 1.34 -0.01 -20.95
CA ALA A 292 0.91 -1.25 -20.32
C ALA A 292 -0.61 -1.30 -20.09
N SER A 293 -1.13 -2.51 -19.98
CA SER A 293 -2.50 -2.76 -19.51
C SER A 293 -2.60 -2.67 -17.99
N HIS A 294 -3.65 -2.02 -17.50
CA HIS A 294 -3.90 -1.84 -16.07
C HIS A 294 -5.34 -2.20 -15.75
N VAL A 295 -5.54 -3.20 -14.89
CA VAL A 295 -6.87 -3.70 -14.49
C VAL A 295 -6.95 -3.76 -12.97
N SER A 296 -8.11 -3.42 -12.40
CA SER A 296 -8.41 -3.61 -10.98
C SER A 296 -9.46 -4.71 -10.81
N VAL A 297 -9.30 -5.54 -9.78
CA VAL A 297 -10.29 -6.57 -9.42
C VAL A 297 -11.39 -5.91 -8.60
N SER A 298 -12.39 -5.37 -9.28
CA SER A 298 -13.51 -4.66 -8.64
C SER A 298 -14.81 -5.45 -8.62
N ASN A 299 -14.98 -6.42 -9.52
CA ASN A 299 -16.17 -7.27 -9.66
C ASN A 299 -15.82 -8.57 -10.39
N GLU A 300 -16.81 -9.46 -10.60
CA GLU A 300 -16.60 -10.73 -11.32
C GLU A 300 -16.21 -10.55 -12.78
N GLU A 301 -16.74 -9.54 -13.46
CA GLU A 301 -16.42 -9.27 -14.88
C GLU A 301 -14.94 -8.97 -15.06
N ALA A 302 -14.32 -8.28 -14.10
CA ALA A 302 -12.90 -7.99 -14.12
C ALA A 302 -12.03 -9.25 -14.13
N ILE A 303 -12.47 -10.35 -13.50
CA ILE A 303 -11.77 -11.64 -13.54
C ILE A 303 -11.73 -12.18 -14.97
N GLY A 304 -12.85 -12.15 -15.68
CA GLY A 304 -12.91 -12.58 -17.08
C GLY A 304 -11.95 -11.77 -17.97
N GLU A 305 -11.92 -10.44 -17.78
CA GLU A 305 -10.98 -9.56 -18.51
C GLU A 305 -9.52 -9.91 -18.19
N ILE A 306 -9.19 -10.12 -16.92
CA ILE A 306 -7.83 -10.47 -16.47
C ILE A 306 -7.38 -11.79 -17.10
N LEU A 307 -8.21 -12.83 -17.01
CA LEU A 307 -7.88 -14.15 -17.57
C LEU A 307 -7.68 -14.10 -19.08
N LEU A 308 -8.50 -13.32 -19.79
CA LEU A 308 -8.35 -13.10 -21.23
C LEU A 308 -7.02 -12.43 -21.55
N LYS A 309 -6.69 -11.33 -20.88
CA LYS A 309 -5.41 -10.61 -21.07
C LYS A 309 -4.19 -11.49 -20.77
N ILE A 310 -4.24 -12.30 -19.71
CA ILE A 310 -3.15 -13.25 -19.41
C ILE A 310 -3.00 -14.30 -20.50
N LYS A 311 -4.10 -14.75 -21.09
CA LYS A 311 -4.08 -15.70 -22.20
C LYS A 311 -3.45 -15.08 -23.46
N GLU A 312 -3.77 -13.82 -23.75
CA GLU A 312 -3.17 -13.06 -24.85
C GLU A 312 -1.64 -12.89 -24.70
N LEU A 313 -1.15 -12.69 -23.46
CA LEU A 313 0.28 -12.61 -23.17
C LEU A 313 1.05 -13.92 -23.37
N LYS A 314 0.38 -15.06 -23.56
CA LYS A 314 1.00 -16.36 -23.79
C LYS A 314 1.18 -16.67 -25.28
N GLN A 315 0.53 -15.90 -26.13
CA GLN A 315 0.65 -16.00 -27.60
C GLN A 315 1.79 -15.13 -28.12
#